data_73755b713f0331fcacc345d23d4922db
#
_entry.id   73755b713f0331fcacc345d23d4922db
#
_cell.length_a   1.000
_cell.length_b   1.000
_cell.length_c   1.000
_cell.angle_alpha   90.00
_cell.angle_beta   90.00
_cell.angle_gamma   90.00
#
_symmetry.space_group_name_H-M   'P 1'
#
loop_
_entity.id
_entity.type
_entity.pdbx_description
1 polymer ?
#
loop_
_entity_poly.entity_id
_entity_poly.type
_entity_poly.pdbx_seq_one_letter_code
_entity_poly.pdbx_strand_id
1 'polypeptide(L)'
;MNKQQLAAKIWESANKMRSKIEANEYKDYILGFIFYKFLSEKEVKYLKENDWTDEYLPELTEEDTETLESVQKNLGYFISYENLFSTWIEKGRDFSVQDVRDALSAFSRLINPTHKKVFEGVVDTLQTGLSKLGDSSASQSKAISDLIHLIKDIPMDGKQDYDVLGFIYEYLISMFAANAGKKAGEFYTPHEVSMLMSEIVADLSLIHI
;
A
#
# COMPACT_ATOMS: atom_id res chain seq x y z
N MET A 1 14.44 7.29 6.58
CA MET A 1 13.36 8.09 7.23
C MET A 1 13.13 7.55 8.62
N ASN A 2 13.10 8.38 9.65
CA ASN A 2 12.77 7.93 11.01
C ASN A 2 11.25 7.89 11.24
N LYS A 3 10.80 7.24 12.35
CA LYS A 3 9.37 7.08 12.67
C LYS A 3 8.61 8.42 12.77
N GLN A 4 9.24 9.47 13.31
CA GLN A 4 8.60 10.78 13.46
C GLN A 4 8.38 11.48 12.11
N GLN A 5 9.38 11.40 11.21
CA GLN A 5 9.25 11.94 9.84
C GLN A 5 8.20 11.18 9.04
N LEU A 6 8.13 9.86 9.22
CA LEU A 6 7.11 9.03 8.59
C LEU A 6 5.72 9.39 9.10
N ALA A 7 5.54 9.49 10.42
CA ALA A 7 4.27 9.90 11.03
C ALA A 7 3.80 11.28 10.51
N ALA A 8 4.70 12.26 10.42
CA ALA A 8 4.38 13.59 9.89
C ALA A 8 3.90 13.52 8.43
N LYS A 9 4.56 12.72 7.59
CA LYS A 9 4.18 12.52 6.18
C LYS A 9 2.81 11.86 6.03
N ILE A 10 2.54 10.82 6.81
CA ILE A 10 1.24 10.13 6.82
C ILE A 10 0.13 11.08 7.29
N TRP A 11 0.41 11.88 8.33
CA TRP A 11 -0.54 12.87 8.83
C TRP A 11 -0.84 13.97 7.81
N GLU A 12 0.17 14.45 7.09
CA GLU A 12 -0.01 15.41 5.99
C GLU A 12 -0.89 14.81 4.89
N SER A 13 -0.66 13.56 4.51
CA SER A 13 -1.48 12.83 3.52
C SER A 13 -2.94 12.77 3.98
N ALA A 14 -3.17 12.39 5.24
CA ALA A 14 -4.48 12.33 5.85
C ALA A 14 -5.19 13.70 5.85
N ASN A 15 -4.49 14.78 6.20
CA ASN A 15 -5.06 16.13 6.22
C ASN A 15 -5.46 16.64 4.84
N LYS A 16 -4.69 16.34 3.80
CA LYS A 16 -5.03 16.73 2.42
C LYS A 16 -6.30 16.05 1.90
N MET A 17 -6.59 14.85 2.37
CA MET A 17 -7.80 14.11 1.97
C MET A 17 -9.03 14.44 2.81
N ARG A 18 -8.85 14.99 4.00
CA ARG A 18 -9.92 15.28 4.99
C ARG A 18 -11.04 16.18 4.48
N SER A 19 -10.76 17.04 3.53
CA SER A 19 -11.76 17.95 2.95
C SER A 19 -12.67 17.30 1.91
N LYS A 20 -12.38 16.04 1.52
CA LYS A 20 -13.05 15.37 0.39
C LYS A 20 -13.77 14.10 0.76
N ILE A 21 -13.35 13.43 1.83
CA ILE A 21 -13.85 12.10 2.22
C ILE A 21 -13.98 12.03 3.75
N GLU A 22 -14.90 11.19 4.25
CA GLU A 22 -15.06 10.96 5.68
C GLU A 22 -13.82 10.31 6.30
N ALA A 23 -13.56 10.66 7.56
CA ALA A 23 -12.34 10.28 8.28
C ALA A 23 -12.05 8.76 8.29
N ASN A 24 -13.09 7.94 8.35
CA ASN A 24 -12.95 6.48 8.38
C ASN A 24 -12.56 5.88 7.02
N GLU A 25 -12.92 6.56 5.92
CA GLU A 25 -12.71 6.04 4.58
C GLU A 25 -11.31 6.38 4.05
N TYR A 26 -10.78 7.58 4.29
CA TYR A 26 -9.48 7.95 3.72
C TYR A 26 -8.31 7.18 4.33
N LYS A 27 -8.43 6.66 5.57
CA LYS A 27 -7.47 5.73 6.16
C LYS A 27 -7.22 4.53 5.23
N ASP A 28 -8.30 3.93 4.75
CA ASP A 28 -8.23 2.72 3.92
C ASP A 28 -7.62 3.01 2.56
N TYR A 29 -7.84 4.23 2.01
CA TYR A 29 -7.19 4.64 0.76
C TYR A 29 -5.70 4.88 0.92
N ILE A 30 -5.29 5.60 1.97
CA ILE A 30 -3.87 5.83 2.24
C ILE A 30 -3.16 4.49 2.40
N LEU A 31 -3.71 3.58 3.22
CA LEU A 31 -3.16 2.24 3.42
C LEU A 31 -3.12 1.44 2.11
N GLY A 32 -4.18 1.49 1.32
CA GLY A 32 -4.26 0.77 0.06
C GLY A 32 -3.22 1.24 -0.96
N PHE A 33 -3.03 2.56 -1.12
CA PHE A 33 -2.00 3.11 -2.01
C PHE A 33 -0.57 2.83 -1.51
N ILE A 34 -0.34 2.89 -0.20
CA ILE A 34 0.95 2.52 0.39
C ILE A 34 1.22 1.03 0.17
N PHE A 35 0.20 0.19 0.32
CA PHE A 35 0.32 -1.24 0.07
C PHE A 35 0.58 -1.54 -1.41
N TYR A 36 -0.11 -0.86 -2.33
CA TYR A 36 0.16 -1.00 -3.77
C TYR A 36 1.59 -0.59 -4.13
N LYS A 37 2.06 0.53 -3.57
CA LYS A 37 3.46 0.95 -3.69
C LYS A 37 4.42 -0.12 -3.20
N PHE A 38 4.16 -0.70 -2.02
CA PHE A 38 4.97 -1.78 -1.47
C PHE A 38 5.03 -2.99 -2.41
N LEU A 39 3.89 -3.42 -2.94
CA LEU A 39 3.84 -4.54 -3.88
C LEU A 39 4.62 -4.24 -5.16
N SER A 40 4.43 -3.05 -5.73
CA SER A 40 5.14 -2.59 -6.91
C SER A 40 6.67 -2.57 -6.70
N GLU A 41 7.15 -2.00 -5.59
CA GLU A 41 8.58 -1.97 -5.29
C GLU A 41 9.16 -3.36 -4.96
N LYS A 42 8.35 -4.23 -4.34
CA LYS A 42 8.74 -5.62 -4.05
C LYS A 42 8.93 -6.42 -5.35
N GLU A 43 8.07 -6.21 -6.33
CA GLU A 43 8.19 -6.86 -7.65
C GLU A 43 9.42 -6.36 -8.40
N VAL A 44 9.63 -5.05 -8.48
CA VAL A 44 10.85 -4.47 -9.08
C VAL A 44 12.11 -5.00 -8.41
N LYS A 45 12.11 -5.11 -7.08
CA LYS A 45 13.24 -5.69 -6.34
C LYS A 45 13.46 -7.15 -6.72
N TYR A 46 12.41 -7.96 -6.76
CA TYR A 46 12.49 -9.36 -7.17
C TYR A 46 13.06 -9.52 -8.59
N LEU A 47 12.59 -8.70 -9.53
CA LEU A 47 13.09 -8.70 -10.91
C LEU A 47 14.57 -8.34 -10.95
N LYS A 48 15.01 -7.32 -10.21
CA LYS A 48 16.44 -6.94 -10.13
C LYS A 48 17.32 -8.01 -9.49
N GLU A 49 16.79 -8.78 -8.55
CA GLU A 49 17.48 -9.94 -7.98
C GLU A 49 17.55 -11.13 -8.96
N ASN A 50 16.80 -11.08 -10.07
CA ASN A 50 16.78 -12.05 -11.16
C ASN A 50 17.27 -11.42 -12.48
N ASP A 51 18.33 -10.63 -12.41
CA ASP A 51 19.09 -10.07 -13.54
C ASP A 51 18.36 -9.02 -14.39
N TRP A 52 17.18 -8.52 -13.97
CA TRP A 52 16.54 -7.40 -14.63
C TRP A 52 17.23 -6.07 -14.28
N THR A 53 17.38 -5.21 -15.27
CA THR A 53 17.92 -3.85 -15.12
C THR A 53 16.84 -2.80 -15.29
N ASP A 54 17.11 -1.55 -14.90
CA ASP A 54 16.17 -0.45 -15.11
C ASP A 54 15.87 -0.21 -16.61
N GLU A 55 16.80 -0.56 -17.50
CA GLU A 55 16.63 -0.46 -18.96
C GLU A 55 15.65 -1.50 -19.50
N TYR A 56 15.54 -2.66 -18.87
CA TYR A 56 14.63 -3.74 -19.29
C TYR A 56 13.24 -3.65 -18.63
N LEU A 57 13.09 -2.90 -17.54
CA LEU A 57 11.80 -2.78 -16.87
C LEU A 57 10.65 -2.35 -17.80
N PRO A 58 10.83 -1.46 -18.80
CA PRO A 58 9.76 -1.11 -19.74
C PRO A 58 9.22 -2.26 -20.58
N GLU A 59 9.95 -3.37 -20.68
CA GLU A 59 9.52 -4.59 -21.39
C GLU A 59 8.68 -5.53 -20.52
N LEU A 60 8.46 -5.19 -19.24
CA LEU A 60 7.65 -5.98 -18.32
C LEU A 60 6.17 -5.89 -18.69
N THR A 61 5.69 -6.86 -19.45
CA THR A 61 4.33 -6.91 -19.97
C THR A 61 3.68 -8.26 -19.69
N GLU A 62 2.36 -8.34 -19.83
CA GLU A 62 1.61 -9.61 -19.71
C GLU A 62 1.88 -10.58 -20.88
N GLU A 63 2.49 -10.11 -21.95
CA GLU A 63 2.83 -10.93 -23.12
C GLU A 63 4.06 -11.81 -22.85
N ASP A 64 4.95 -11.40 -21.96
CA ASP A 64 6.04 -12.23 -21.45
C ASP A 64 5.51 -13.22 -20.40
N THR A 65 4.97 -14.33 -20.89
CA THR A 65 4.35 -15.35 -20.06
C THR A 65 5.33 -16.05 -19.12
N GLU A 66 6.61 -16.17 -19.48
CA GLU A 66 7.63 -16.81 -18.67
C GLU A 66 7.92 -15.96 -17.41
N THR A 67 8.15 -14.68 -17.62
CA THR A 67 8.37 -13.74 -16.50
C THR A 67 7.10 -13.61 -15.64
N LEU A 68 5.92 -13.49 -16.25
CA LEU A 68 4.64 -13.43 -15.57
C LEU A 68 4.44 -14.64 -14.64
N GLU A 69 4.60 -15.86 -15.14
CA GLU A 69 4.45 -17.08 -14.35
C GLU A 69 5.48 -17.17 -13.22
N SER A 70 6.73 -16.76 -13.48
CA SER A 70 7.79 -16.73 -12.48
C SER A 70 7.46 -15.77 -11.35
N VAL A 71 7.04 -14.54 -11.67
CA VAL A 71 6.66 -13.52 -10.69
C VAL A 71 5.44 -13.97 -9.88
N GLN A 72 4.39 -14.45 -10.55
CA GLN A 72 3.19 -14.97 -9.86
C GLN A 72 3.47 -16.15 -8.95
N LYS A 73 4.38 -17.02 -9.30
CA LYS A 73 4.79 -18.17 -8.48
C LYS A 73 5.50 -17.73 -7.20
N ASN A 74 6.35 -16.72 -7.29
CA ASN A 74 7.20 -16.30 -6.18
C ASN A 74 6.56 -15.20 -5.31
N LEU A 75 5.80 -14.28 -5.91
CA LEU A 75 5.20 -13.15 -5.21
C LEU A 75 3.70 -13.31 -4.98
N GLY A 76 3.02 -14.14 -5.78
CA GLY A 76 1.58 -14.34 -5.72
C GLY A 76 0.75 -13.38 -6.57
N TYR A 77 1.38 -12.48 -7.32
CA TYR A 77 0.77 -11.48 -8.20
C TYR A 77 1.75 -11.07 -9.30
N PHE A 78 1.27 -10.26 -10.25
CA PHE A 78 2.08 -9.61 -11.29
C PHE A 78 1.56 -8.21 -11.58
N ILE A 79 2.48 -7.26 -11.79
CA ILE A 79 2.20 -5.87 -12.15
C ILE A 79 3.03 -5.52 -13.39
N SER A 80 2.39 -5.23 -14.52
CA SER A 80 3.09 -4.78 -15.73
C SER A 80 3.74 -3.40 -15.52
N TYR A 81 4.78 -3.08 -16.31
CA TYR A 81 5.51 -1.82 -16.20
C TYR A 81 4.62 -0.59 -16.17
N GLU A 82 3.64 -0.52 -17.07
CA GLU A 82 2.70 0.62 -17.15
C GLU A 82 1.90 0.84 -15.86
N ASN A 83 1.73 -0.21 -15.06
CA ASN A 83 0.97 -0.25 -13.82
C ASN A 83 1.85 -0.14 -12.57
N LEU A 84 3.19 -0.10 -12.69
CA LEU A 84 4.07 0.11 -11.57
C LEU A 84 3.84 1.49 -10.93
N PHE A 85 3.99 1.55 -9.62
CA PHE A 85 3.86 2.82 -8.88
C PHE A 85 4.88 3.88 -9.33
N SER A 86 6.11 3.46 -9.69
CA SER A 86 7.14 4.33 -10.26
C SER A 86 6.69 4.95 -11.58
N THR A 87 6.08 4.16 -12.46
CA THR A 87 5.56 4.63 -13.76
C THR A 87 4.45 5.65 -13.59
N TRP A 88 3.59 5.50 -12.58
CA TRP A 88 2.59 6.54 -12.27
C TRP A 88 3.24 7.87 -11.89
N ILE A 89 4.33 7.85 -11.13
CA ILE A 89 5.07 9.07 -10.79
C ILE A 89 5.73 9.68 -12.03
N GLU A 90 6.29 8.86 -12.92
CA GLU A 90 6.94 9.29 -14.17
C GLU A 90 5.97 9.92 -15.16
N LYS A 91 4.72 9.46 -15.22
CA LYS A 91 3.67 10.08 -16.05
C LYS A 91 3.39 11.55 -15.69
N GLY A 92 3.68 11.97 -14.48
CA GLY A 92 3.57 13.37 -14.06
C GLY A 92 2.19 13.95 -14.35
N ARG A 93 2.10 14.89 -15.32
CA ARG A 93 0.85 15.56 -15.70
C ARG A 93 -0.11 14.70 -16.51
N ASP A 94 0.40 13.66 -17.16
CA ASP A 94 -0.38 12.73 -17.97
C ASP A 94 -1.03 11.64 -17.12
N PHE A 95 -0.67 11.56 -15.82
CA PHE A 95 -1.27 10.64 -14.88
C PHE A 95 -2.74 10.98 -14.60
N SER A 96 -3.58 9.97 -14.63
CA SER A 96 -5.02 10.09 -14.41
C SER A 96 -5.58 9.00 -13.49
N VAL A 97 -6.78 9.21 -12.97
CA VAL A 97 -7.51 8.18 -12.21
C VAL A 97 -7.76 6.92 -13.03
N GLN A 98 -7.77 7.03 -14.36
CA GLN A 98 -7.97 5.88 -15.24
C GLN A 98 -6.77 4.92 -15.17
N ASP A 99 -5.54 5.44 -15.08
CA ASP A 99 -4.34 4.61 -14.88
C ASP A 99 -4.45 3.72 -13.65
N VAL A 100 -5.00 4.27 -12.57
CA VAL A 100 -5.21 3.49 -11.34
C VAL A 100 -6.31 2.45 -11.50
N ARG A 101 -7.42 2.79 -12.18
CA ARG A 101 -8.50 1.83 -12.43
C ARG A 101 -8.02 0.66 -13.27
N ASP A 102 -7.27 0.95 -14.33
CA ASP A 102 -6.73 -0.06 -15.22
C ASP A 102 -5.72 -0.95 -14.49
N ALA A 103 -4.84 -0.35 -13.72
CA ALA A 103 -3.87 -1.07 -12.89
C ALA A 103 -4.53 -1.99 -11.85
N LEU A 104 -5.54 -1.53 -11.13
CA LEU A 104 -6.26 -2.35 -10.14
C LEU A 104 -7.06 -3.47 -10.81
N SER A 105 -7.63 -3.20 -11.99
CA SER A 105 -8.33 -4.21 -12.79
C SER A 105 -7.37 -5.30 -13.28
N ALA A 106 -6.22 -4.90 -13.84
CA ALA A 106 -5.16 -5.82 -14.26
C ALA A 106 -4.63 -6.63 -13.07
N PHE A 107 -4.33 -5.96 -11.95
CA PHE A 107 -3.84 -6.62 -10.73
C PHE A 107 -4.82 -7.70 -10.24
N SER A 108 -6.14 -7.39 -10.15
CA SER A 108 -7.15 -8.37 -9.74
C SER A 108 -7.16 -9.63 -10.60
N ARG A 109 -6.91 -9.47 -11.89
CA ARG A 109 -6.86 -10.58 -12.87
C ARG A 109 -5.56 -11.38 -12.77
N LEU A 110 -4.47 -10.71 -12.41
CA LEU A 110 -3.11 -11.24 -12.39
C LEU A 110 -2.65 -11.73 -11.00
N ILE A 111 -3.54 -11.76 -10.03
CA ILE A 111 -3.29 -12.42 -8.75
C ILE A 111 -3.31 -13.93 -8.97
N ASN A 112 -2.27 -14.62 -8.46
CA ASN A 112 -2.29 -16.08 -8.42
C ASN A 112 -3.50 -16.58 -7.62
N PRO A 113 -4.30 -17.52 -8.12
CA PRO A 113 -5.51 -18.00 -7.45
C PRO A 113 -5.31 -18.44 -5.99
N THR A 114 -4.13 -18.98 -5.67
CA THR A 114 -3.79 -19.41 -4.29
C THR A 114 -3.62 -18.25 -3.32
N HIS A 115 -3.35 -17.04 -3.82
CA HIS A 115 -3.12 -15.82 -3.03
C HIS A 115 -4.31 -14.83 -3.10
N LYS A 116 -5.36 -15.16 -3.84
CA LYS A 116 -6.48 -14.25 -4.10
C LYS A 116 -7.08 -13.67 -2.82
N LYS A 117 -7.31 -14.51 -1.80
CA LYS A 117 -7.87 -14.08 -0.51
C LYS A 117 -7.01 -13.05 0.24
N VAL A 118 -5.70 -13.01 -0.05
CA VAL A 118 -4.77 -12.08 0.62
C VAL A 118 -4.90 -10.68 0.06
N PHE A 119 -5.11 -10.54 -1.25
CA PHE A 119 -5.05 -9.25 -1.96
C PHE A 119 -6.42 -8.66 -2.29
N GLU A 120 -7.46 -9.49 -2.46
CA GLU A 120 -8.78 -9.12 -2.96
C GLU A 120 -9.41 -7.97 -2.16
N GLY A 121 -9.40 -8.03 -0.84
CA GLY A 121 -10.03 -7.02 0.01
C GLY A 121 -9.42 -5.62 -0.10
N VAL A 122 -8.11 -5.52 -0.32
CA VAL A 122 -7.43 -4.22 -0.50
C VAL A 122 -7.77 -3.64 -1.87
N VAL A 123 -7.76 -4.47 -2.90
CA VAL A 123 -8.07 -4.05 -4.27
C VAL A 123 -9.51 -3.56 -4.37
N ASP A 124 -10.47 -4.32 -3.84
CA ASP A 124 -11.89 -3.95 -3.83
C ASP A 124 -12.13 -2.63 -3.09
N THR A 125 -11.46 -2.42 -1.97
CA THR A 125 -11.51 -1.16 -1.21
C THR A 125 -11.02 0.01 -2.05
N LEU A 126 -9.89 -0.14 -2.73
CA LEU A 126 -9.35 0.90 -3.62
C LEU A 126 -10.29 1.17 -4.80
N GLN A 127 -10.74 0.12 -5.50
CA GLN A 127 -11.61 0.27 -6.67
C GLN A 127 -12.93 0.99 -6.33
N THR A 128 -13.58 0.58 -5.25
CA THR A 128 -14.83 1.22 -4.81
C THR A 128 -14.63 2.65 -4.32
N GLY A 129 -13.46 2.92 -3.76
CA GLY A 129 -13.11 4.20 -3.17
C GLY A 129 -12.74 5.29 -4.15
N LEU A 130 -12.23 4.95 -5.34
CA LEU A 130 -11.78 5.94 -6.31
C LEU A 130 -12.86 6.96 -6.69
N SER A 131 -14.13 6.54 -6.77
CA SER A 131 -15.27 7.42 -7.07
C SER A 131 -15.55 8.46 -5.98
N LYS A 132 -15.13 8.21 -4.76
CA LYS A 132 -15.35 9.09 -3.60
C LYS A 132 -14.28 10.18 -3.47
N LEU A 133 -13.20 10.10 -4.23
CA LEU A 133 -12.08 11.05 -4.20
C LEU A 133 -12.39 12.39 -4.86
N GLY A 134 -13.54 12.52 -5.50
CA GLY A 134 -13.99 13.77 -6.13
C GLY A 134 -15.14 13.56 -7.09
N ASP A 135 -15.85 14.63 -7.42
CA ASP A 135 -17.07 14.62 -8.25
C ASP A 135 -16.77 14.49 -9.75
N SER A 136 -15.52 14.57 -10.16
CA SER A 136 -15.09 14.44 -11.56
C SER A 136 -13.77 13.66 -11.67
N SER A 137 -13.52 13.08 -12.84
CA SER A 137 -12.25 12.40 -13.11
C SER A 137 -11.04 13.31 -12.89
N ALA A 138 -11.15 14.59 -13.21
CA ALA A 138 -10.08 15.57 -12.98
C ALA A 138 -9.80 15.79 -11.48
N SER A 139 -10.85 15.91 -10.65
CA SER A 139 -10.70 16.06 -9.20
C SER A 139 -10.17 14.78 -8.54
N GLN A 140 -10.60 13.63 -9.02
CA GLN A 140 -10.11 12.32 -8.59
C GLN A 140 -8.62 12.15 -8.93
N SER A 141 -8.24 12.42 -10.18
CA SER A 141 -6.84 12.37 -10.65
C SER A 141 -5.94 13.27 -9.82
N LYS A 142 -6.39 14.50 -9.54
CA LYS A 142 -5.63 15.43 -8.70
C LYS A 142 -5.45 14.91 -7.27
N ALA A 143 -6.51 14.39 -6.65
CA ALA A 143 -6.45 13.87 -5.29
C ALA A 143 -5.48 12.70 -5.17
N ILE A 144 -5.51 11.78 -6.15
CA ILE A 144 -4.61 10.62 -6.19
C ILE A 144 -3.18 11.07 -6.49
N SER A 145 -2.97 11.97 -7.46
CA SER A 145 -1.65 12.52 -7.77
C SER A 145 -1.01 13.18 -6.54
N ASP A 146 -1.76 13.99 -5.81
CA ASP A 146 -1.29 14.60 -4.57
C ASP A 146 -0.90 13.54 -3.53
N LEU A 147 -1.68 12.45 -3.40
CA LEU A 147 -1.39 11.37 -2.47
C LEU A 147 -0.14 10.57 -2.87
N ILE A 148 -0.04 10.13 -4.13
CA ILE A 148 1.12 9.33 -4.58
C ILE A 148 2.43 10.13 -4.47
N HIS A 149 2.41 11.44 -4.73
CA HIS A 149 3.57 12.31 -4.54
C HIS A 149 3.96 12.47 -3.06
N LEU A 150 3.02 12.41 -2.13
CA LEU A 150 3.32 12.43 -0.70
C LEU A 150 3.95 11.13 -0.23
N ILE A 151 3.46 9.99 -0.72
CA ILE A 151 3.92 8.67 -0.26
C ILE A 151 5.12 8.14 -1.04
N LYS A 152 5.47 8.72 -2.19
CA LYS A 152 6.54 8.20 -3.07
C LYS A 152 7.88 7.98 -2.37
N ASP A 153 8.24 8.87 -1.44
CA ASP A 153 9.52 8.81 -0.73
C ASP A 153 9.47 7.96 0.56
N ILE A 154 8.36 7.29 0.85
CA ILE A 154 8.29 6.34 1.97
C ILE A 154 9.13 5.12 1.57
N PRO A 155 10.21 4.80 2.33
CA PRO A 155 11.08 3.69 1.99
C PRO A 155 10.36 2.34 2.23
N MET A 156 10.43 1.45 1.23
CA MET A 156 9.87 0.09 1.30
C MET A 156 10.94 -0.99 1.09
N ASP A 157 12.21 -0.61 1.12
CA ASP A 157 13.35 -1.49 0.80
C ASP A 157 13.78 -2.41 1.96
N GLY A 158 13.15 -2.29 3.12
CA GLY A 158 13.44 -3.11 4.31
C GLY A 158 14.76 -2.77 5.00
N LYS A 159 15.40 -1.63 4.65
CA LYS A 159 16.67 -1.19 5.26
C LYS A 159 16.49 -0.38 6.56
N GLN A 160 15.23 -0.16 6.96
CA GLN A 160 14.89 0.50 8.21
C GLN A 160 15.02 -0.52 9.36
N ASP A 161 15.33 -0.02 10.55
CA ASP A 161 15.42 -0.78 11.81
C ASP A 161 14.03 -1.10 12.42
N TYR A 162 12.96 -0.86 11.66
CA TYR A 162 11.59 -1.09 12.10
C TYR A 162 10.68 -1.49 10.91
N ASP A 163 9.57 -2.15 11.22
CA ASP A 163 8.53 -2.46 10.24
C ASP A 163 7.78 -1.18 9.82
N VAL A 164 8.07 -0.71 8.61
CA VAL A 164 7.49 0.52 8.05
C VAL A 164 5.98 0.38 7.84
N LEU A 165 5.53 -0.75 7.27
CA LEU A 165 4.10 -0.97 7.01
C LEU A 165 3.31 -1.14 8.31
N GLY A 166 3.82 -1.93 9.24
CA GLY A 166 3.22 -2.11 10.55
C GLY A 166 3.10 -0.78 11.29
N PHE A 167 4.17 0.03 11.30
CA PHE A 167 4.15 1.35 11.92
C PHE A 167 3.09 2.28 11.28
N ILE A 168 2.99 2.32 9.94
CA ILE A 168 1.99 3.15 9.25
C ILE A 168 0.58 2.71 9.64
N TYR A 169 0.32 1.41 9.63
CA TYR A 169 -0.96 0.84 9.99
C TYR A 169 -1.36 1.22 11.43
N GLU A 170 -0.47 0.98 12.39
CA GLU A 170 -0.70 1.32 13.81
C GLU A 170 -0.90 2.82 14.02
N TYR A 171 -0.08 3.65 13.37
CA TYR A 171 -0.18 5.10 13.47
C TYR A 171 -1.54 5.60 12.96
N LEU A 172 -1.99 5.13 11.78
CA LEU A 172 -3.28 5.51 11.23
C LEU A 172 -4.43 5.06 12.15
N ILE A 173 -4.41 3.82 12.64
CA ILE A 173 -5.44 3.35 13.58
C ILE A 173 -5.47 4.22 14.84
N SER A 174 -4.34 4.51 15.45
CA SER A 174 -4.27 5.31 16.67
C SER A 174 -4.83 6.73 16.47
N MET A 175 -4.51 7.36 15.34
CA MET A 175 -4.99 8.69 14.99
C MET A 175 -6.50 8.72 14.72
N PHE A 176 -7.03 7.67 14.12
CA PHE A 176 -8.46 7.56 13.84
C PHE A 176 -9.27 7.14 15.06
N ALA A 177 -8.76 6.25 15.89
CA ALA A 177 -9.39 5.91 17.17
C ALA A 177 -9.54 7.14 18.05
N ALA A 178 -8.53 8.01 18.11
CA ALA A 178 -8.58 9.27 18.84
C ALA A 178 -9.64 10.26 18.30
N ASN A 179 -9.88 10.26 16.98
CA ASN A 179 -10.80 11.18 16.30
C ASN A 179 -12.22 10.62 16.11
N ALA A 180 -12.40 9.31 16.14
CA ALA A 180 -13.68 8.65 15.86
C ALA A 180 -14.70 8.72 17.01
N GLY A 181 -14.40 9.46 18.09
CA GLY A 181 -15.30 9.80 19.18
C GLY A 181 -16.43 8.78 19.43
N LYS A 182 -16.22 7.78 20.26
CA LYS A 182 -17.25 6.93 20.90
C LYS A 182 -18.10 5.98 20.02
N LYS A 183 -17.90 5.87 18.71
CA LYS A 183 -18.72 4.98 17.86
C LYS A 183 -18.12 3.62 17.57
N ALA A 184 -16.85 3.39 17.82
CA ALA A 184 -16.22 2.10 17.58
C ALA A 184 -15.87 1.46 18.93
N GLY A 185 -16.51 0.35 19.24
CA GLY A 185 -16.05 -0.58 20.27
C GLY A 185 -14.74 -1.29 19.90
N GLU A 186 -13.97 -0.72 18.98
CA GLU A 186 -12.65 -1.15 18.59
C GLU A 186 -11.63 -0.47 19.50
N PHE A 187 -11.18 -1.20 20.52
CA PHE A 187 -10.09 -0.78 21.39
C PHE A 187 -8.77 -1.16 20.72
N TYR A 188 -8.00 -0.14 20.36
CA TYR A 188 -6.62 -0.34 19.90
C TYR A 188 -5.74 -0.66 21.12
N THR A 189 -5.05 -1.80 21.07
CA THR A 189 -4.03 -2.15 22.07
C THR A 189 -2.72 -1.45 21.67
N PRO A 190 -2.17 -0.55 22.52
CA PRO A 190 -0.89 0.09 22.22
C PRO A 190 0.22 -0.94 21.94
N HIS A 191 1.11 -0.61 21.03
CA HIS A 191 2.20 -1.49 20.59
C HIS A 191 3.03 -2.03 21.77
N GLU A 192 3.38 -1.16 22.70
CA GLU A 192 4.16 -1.50 23.88
C GLU A 192 3.46 -2.54 24.77
N VAL A 193 2.14 -2.44 24.89
CA VAL A 193 1.32 -3.42 25.64
C VAL A 193 1.27 -4.75 24.90
N SER A 194 1.12 -4.71 23.58
CA SER A 194 1.11 -5.92 22.73
C SER A 194 2.45 -6.63 22.77
N MET A 195 3.57 -5.89 22.73
CA MET A 195 4.91 -6.44 22.88
C MET A 195 5.11 -7.11 24.24
N LEU A 196 4.77 -6.42 25.32
CA LEU A 196 4.87 -6.96 26.68
C LEU A 196 4.05 -8.24 26.83
N MET A 197 2.82 -8.28 26.31
CA MET A 197 1.98 -9.48 26.34
C MET A 197 2.62 -10.62 25.56
N SER A 198 3.21 -10.35 24.40
CA SER A 198 3.88 -11.33 23.56
C SER A 198 5.11 -11.92 24.24
N GLU A 199 5.92 -11.09 24.90
CA GLU A 199 7.09 -11.52 25.66
C GLU A 199 6.71 -12.41 26.86
N ILE A 200 5.68 -12.02 27.62
CA ILE A 200 5.16 -12.81 28.73
C ILE A 200 4.68 -14.18 28.24
N VAL A 201 3.95 -14.24 27.14
CA VAL A 201 3.43 -15.50 26.59
C VAL A 201 4.59 -16.38 26.07
N ALA A 202 5.60 -15.77 25.41
CA ALA A 202 6.77 -16.49 24.94
C ALA A 202 7.56 -17.12 26.12
N ASP A 203 7.81 -16.36 27.17
CA ASP A 203 8.51 -16.85 28.37
C ASP A 203 7.73 -17.98 29.05
N LEU A 204 6.41 -17.84 29.19
CA LEU A 204 5.56 -18.89 29.78
C LEU A 204 5.55 -20.16 28.91
N SER A 205 5.60 -20.05 27.58
CA SER A 205 5.63 -21.19 26.66
C SER A 205 6.94 -21.99 26.75
N LEU A 206 8.05 -21.34 27.08
CA LEU A 206 9.36 -21.96 27.26
C LEU A 206 9.48 -22.74 28.62
N ILE A 207 8.62 -22.44 29.59
CA ILE A 207 8.61 -23.08 30.89
C ILE A 207 7.91 -24.48 30.85
N HIS A 208 7.12 -24.73 29.78
CA HIS A 208 6.34 -25.96 29.64
C HIS A 208 6.91 -26.95 28.59
N ILE A 209 8.14 -26.74 28.12
CA ILE A 209 8.92 -27.69 27.34
C ILE A 209 10.07 -28.22 28.19
#